data_368fa7df9473829752fdd40cc7bf0bbd
#
_entry.id   368fa7df9473829752fdd40cc7bf0bbd
#
_cell.length_a   1.000
_cell.length_b   1.000
_cell.length_c   1.000
_cell.angle_alpha   90.00
_cell.angle_beta   90.00
_cell.angle_gamma   90.00
#
_symmetry.space_group_name_H-M   'P 1'
#
loop_
_entity.id
_entity.type
_entity.pdbx_description
1 polymer ?
#
loop_
_entity_poly.entity_id
_entity_poly.type
_entity_poly.pdbx_seq_one_letter_code
_entity_poly.pdbx_strand_id
1 'polypeptide(L)'
;MAEVTYEVWKSKELSAKYLTGVRDAIRFAAEQIDIMMRVIQESGMHVAAFLDLGCGDGILAASILKTYPQASAVLLDFSEPMIQAAKQKLSAYAGNVDCVTFDYSDKRWVGKMQGKAPFDLIVSGFSIHHQPDSRKREIYAELFELLSAGGLFLNLEHVLPASELGHLLFDSYFIDSLYEMHHKTDPTISREKVAAEYLNRDDKAANKLAPVETQCKWLRQIGYREVDCYFKVFELALFGGRKP
;
A
#
# COMPACT_ATOMS: atom_id res chain seq x y z
N MET A 1 9.99 25.98 9.35
CA MET A 1 10.37 24.55 9.30
C MET A 1 10.02 24.07 7.90
N ALA A 2 10.92 23.34 7.20
CA ALA A 2 10.59 22.77 5.90
C ALA A 2 9.43 21.75 6.09
N GLU A 3 8.45 21.77 5.20
CA GLU A 3 7.35 20.81 5.21
C GLU A 3 7.93 19.40 5.00
N VAL A 4 7.68 18.49 5.94
CA VAL A 4 8.09 17.09 5.79
C VAL A 4 7.21 16.48 4.70
N THR A 5 7.84 16.10 3.61
CA THR A 5 7.16 15.51 2.44
C THR A 5 7.40 14.00 2.39
N TYR A 6 6.59 13.27 1.61
CA TYR A 6 6.77 11.83 1.37
C TYR A 6 8.16 11.48 0.79
N GLU A 7 8.94 12.48 0.33
CA GLU A 7 10.30 12.29 -0.17
C GLU A 7 11.27 11.72 0.87
N VAL A 8 10.93 11.77 2.17
CA VAL A 8 11.70 11.08 3.22
C VAL A 8 11.89 9.59 2.92
N TRP A 9 10.94 8.97 2.20
CA TRP A 9 11.01 7.56 1.79
C TRP A 9 12.03 7.28 0.66
N LYS A 10 12.63 8.32 0.06
CA LYS A 10 13.78 8.18 -0.86
C LYS A 10 15.07 7.86 -0.09
N SER A 11 15.09 8.08 1.24
CA SER A 11 16.27 7.81 2.04
C SER A 11 16.54 6.31 2.15
N LYS A 12 17.80 5.92 1.95
CA LYS A 12 18.23 4.51 2.12
C LYS A 12 18.03 4.01 3.55
N GLU A 13 18.16 4.91 4.53
CA GLU A 13 18.03 4.59 5.96
C GLU A 13 16.58 4.25 6.31
N LEU A 14 15.61 5.05 5.86
CA LEU A 14 14.20 4.81 6.12
C LEU A 14 13.71 3.55 5.37
N SER A 15 14.12 3.39 4.11
CA SER A 15 13.84 2.18 3.33
C SER A 15 14.41 0.93 4.02
N ALA A 16 15.66 1.01 4.55
CA ALA A 16 16.28 -0.10 5.27
C ALA A 16 15.53 -0.44 6.56
N LYS A 17 15.11 0.56 7.35
CA LYS A 17 14.28 0.36 8.54
C LYS A 17 12.97 -0.36 8.21
N TYR A 18 12.32 0.05 7.14
CA TYR A 18 11.08 -0.59 6.69
C TYR A 18 11.32 -2.06 6.30
N LEU A 19 12.38 -2.32 5.53
CA LEU A 19 12.75 -3.66 5.09
C LEU A 19 13.19 -4.58 6.24
N THR A 20 13.71 -4.01 7.34
CA THR A 20 14.27 -4.79 8.47
C THR A 20 13.26 -5.07 9.59
N GLY A 21 11.98 -4.73 9.45
CA GLY A 21 11.01 -5.20 10.43
C GLY A 21 9.82 -4.34 10.79
N VAL A 22 9.69 -3.08 10.32
CA VAL A 22 8.51 -2.27 10.63
C VAL A 22 7.23 -2.95 10.15
N ARG A 23 7.30 -3.71 9.06
CA ARG A 23 6.16 -4.48 8.57
C ARG A 23 5.71 -5.56 9.54
N ASP A 24 6.63 -6.20 10.26
CA ASP A 24 6.32 -7.25 11.23
C ASP A 24 5.60 -6.68 12.47
N ALA A 25 5.70 -5.36 12.68
CA ALA A 25 4.94 -4.65 13.70
C ALA A 25 3.51 -4.31 13.25
N ILE A 26 3.21 -4.35 11.94
CA ILE A 26 1.85 -4.12 11.46
C ILE A 26 0.99 -5.32 11.86
N ARG A 27 0.09 -5.10 12.81
CA ARG A 27 -0.86 -6.14 13.23
C ARG A 27 -1.73 -6.58 12.05
N PHE A 28 -2.03 -7.87 12.01
CA PHE A 28 -2.82 -8.48 10.94
C PHE A 28 -2.20 -8.37 9.54
N ALA A 29 -0.88 -8.16 9.42
CA ALA A 29 -0.24 -8.00 8.11
C ALA A 29 -0.44 -9.22 7.20
N ALA A 30 -0.42 -10.43 7.76
CA ALA A 30 -0.68 -11.66 7.02
C ALA A 30 -2.18 -11.80 6.65
N GLU A 31 -3.07 -11.52 7.60
CA GLU A 31 -4.52 -11.58 7.42
C GLU A 31 -5.02 -10.55 6.42
N GLN A 32 -4.43 -9.35 6.40
CA GLN A 32 -4.73 -8.32 5.40
C GLN A 32 -4.44 -8.81 3.98
N ILE A 33 -3.30 -9.48 3.78
CA ILE A 33 -2.94 -10.06 2.48
C ILE A 33 -3.86 -11.26 2.16
N ASP A 34 -4.16 -12.13 3.14
CA ASP A 34 -5.08 -13.25 2.93
C ASP A 34 -6.47 -12.76 2.50
N ILE A 35 -7.01 -11.74 3.17
CA ILE A 35 -8.31 -11.14 2.79
C ILE A 35 -8.23 -10.53 1.38
N MET A 36 -7.16 -9.80 1.06
CA MET A 36 -6.95 -9.26 -0.30
C MET A 36 -6.97 -10.38 -1.34
N MET A 37 -6.23 -11.46 -1.10
CA MET A 37 -6.18 -12.60 -2.02
C MET A 37 -7.54 -13.29 -2.15
N ARG A 38 -8.32 -13.41 -1.07
CA ARG A 38 -9.70 -13.92 -1.11
C ARG A 38 -10.61 -13.05 -1.97
N VAL A 39 -10.55 -11.71 -1.81
CA VAL A 39 -11.31 -10.80 -2.66
C VAL A 39 -10.96 -10.99 -4.14
N ILE A 40 -9.68 -11.14 -4.48
CA ILE A 40 -9.22 -11.39 -5.85
C ILE A 40 -9.79 -12.73 -6.36
N GLN A 41 -9.66 -13.81 -5.60
CA GLN A 41 -10.09 -15.16 -6.00
C GLN A 41 -11.61 -15.25 -6.15
N GLU A 42 -12.37 -14.77 -5.16
CA GLU A 42 -13.85 -14.82 -5.16
C GLU A 42 -14.46 -13.84 -6.19
N SER A 43 -13.69 -12.85 -6.67
CA SER A 43 -14.14 -11.99 -7.77
C SER A 43 -14.39 -12.74 -9.07
N GLY A 44 -13.87 -13.97 -9.20
CA GLY A 44 -13.97 -14.80 -10.38
C GLY A 44 -13.20 -14.30 -11.61
N MET A 45 -12.39 -13.25 -11.45
CA MET A 45 -11.62 -12.66 -12.54
C MET A 45 -10.41 -13.53 -12.94
N HIS A 46 -10.04 -13.48 -14.19
CA HIS A 46 -8.76 -14.00 -14.65
C HIS A 46 -7.71 -12.88 -14.53
N VAL A 47 -6.64 -13.13 -13.79
CA VAL A 47 -5.53 -12.17 -13.64
C VAL A 47 -4.42 -12.52 -14.63
N ALA A 48 -4.45 -11.89 -15.82
CA ALA A 48 -3.39 -12.03 -16.82
C ALA A 48 -2.33 -10.92 -16.69
N ALA A 49 -2.75 -9.71 -16.28
CA ALA A 49 -1.86 -8.57 -16.07
C ALA A 49 -2.27 -7.77 -14.82
N PHE A 50 -1.30 -7.37 -14.01
CA PHE A 50 -1.58 -6.52 -12.84
C PHE A 50 -0.52 -5.44 -12.61
N LEU A 51 -0.93 -4.38 -11.91
CA LEU A 51 -0.08 -3.29 -11.43
C LEU A 51 -0.04 -3.30 -9.90
N ASP A 52 1.17 -3.23 -9.33
CA ASP A 52 1.41 -2.94 -7.90
C ASP A 52 1.95 -1.51 -7.79
N LEU A 53 1.08 -0.56 -7.39
CA LEU A 53 1.39 0.87 -7.32
C LEU A 53 1.94 1.24 -5.94
N GLY A 54 3.17 1.77 -5.90
CA GLY A 54 3.91 1.95 -4.66
C GLY A 54 4.28 0.60 -4.05
N CYS A 55 4.87 -0.26 -4.88
CA CYS A 55 5.04 -1.68 -4.59
C CYS A 55 5.97 -1.99 -3.40
N GLY A 56 6.77 -1.02 -2.96
CA GLY A 56 7.78 -1.26 -1.93
C GLY A 56 8.68 -2.44 -2.30
N ASP A 57 8.82 -3.40 -1.40
CA ASP A 57 9.59 -4.62 -1.60
C ASP A 57 8.86 -5.73 -2.40
N GLY A 58 7.70 -5.42 -2.99
CA GLY A 58 6.94 -6.32 -3.85
C GLY A 58 6.17 -7.42 -3.13
N ILE A 59 5.82 -7.25 -1.86
CA ILE A 59 5.14 -8.31 -1.09
C ILE A 59 3.74 -8.62 -1.60
N LEU A 60 2.97 -7.61 -2.05
CA LEU A 60 1.64 -7.84 -2.63
C LEU A 60 1.78 -8.57 -3.96
N ALA A 61 2.70 -8.11 -4.82
CA ALA A 61 3.02 -8.78 -6.08
C ALA A 61 3.47 -10.23 -5.87
N ALA A 62 4.31 -10.52 -4.84
CA ALA A 62 4.73 -11.88 -4.51
C ALA A 62 3.54 -12.78 -4.15
N SER A 63 2.57 -12.25 -3.38
CA SER A 63 1.36 -12.99 -2.99
C SER A 63 0.47 -13.28 -4.20
N ILE A 64 0.33 -12.33 -5.13
CA ILE A 64 -0.44 -12.48 -6.36
C ILE A 64 0.24 -13.50 -7.29
N LEU A 65 1.54 -13.37 -7.55
CA LEU A 65 2.29 -14.26 -8.43
C LEU A 65 2.37 -15.71 -7.92
N LYS A 66 2.31 -15.90 -6.60
CA LYS A 66 2.20 -17.26 -6.02
C LYS A 66 0.91 -17.97 -6.46
N THR A 67 -0.17 -17.23 -6.63
CA THR A 67 -1.48 -17.76 -7.05
C THR A 67 -1.65 -17.74 -8.57
N TYR A 68 -1.12 -16.70 -9.22
CA TYR A 68 -1.20 -16.45 -10.66
C TYR A 68 0.20 -16.38 -11.28
N PRO A 69 0.97 -17.48 -11.33
CA PRO A 69 2.39 -17.46 -11.69
C PRO A 69 2.68 -17.08 -13.15
N GLN A 70 1.65 -17.06 -14.01
CA GLN A 70 1.77 -16.66 -15.41
C GLN A 70 1.36 -15.21 -15.66
N ALA A 71 0.85 -14.51 -14.63
CA ALA A 71 0.45 -13.11 -14.77
C ALA A 71 1.65 -12.20 -15.04
N SER A 72 1.47 -11.24 -15.93
CA SER A 72 2.42 -10.15 -16.13
C SER A 72 2.25 -9.12 -15.03
N ALA A 73 3.33 -8.76 -14.35
CA ALA A 73 3.34 -7.82 -13.25
C ALA A 73 4.09 -6.54 -13.62
N VAL A 74 3.49 -5.39 -13.40
CA VAL A 74 4.18 -4.10 -13.39
C VAL A 74 4.27 -3.63 -11.94
N LEU A 75 5.48 -3.38 -11.47
CA LEU A 75 5.75 -2.86 -10.13
C LEU A 75 6.28 -1.44 -10.25
N LEU A 76 5.59 -0.49 -9.65
CA LEU A 76 6.00 0.90 -9.68
C LEU A 76 6.26 1.41 -8.26
N ASP A 77 7.46 1.94 -8.05
CA ASP A 77 7.83 2.68 -6.83
C ASP A 77 8.82 3.79 -7.18
N PHE A 78 8.86 4.85 -6.39
CA PHE A 78 9.84 5.92 -6.59
C PHE A 78 11.16 5.65 -5.87
N SER A 79 11.21 4.70 -4.94
CA SER A 79 12.38 4.34 -4.15
C SER A 79 13.19 3.25 -4.85
N GLU A 80 14.36 3.62 -5.37
CA GLU A 80 15.25 2.64 -6.01
C GLU A 80 15.66 1.49 -5.06
N PRO A 81 15.96 1.71 -3.76
CA PRO A 81 16.21 0.60 -2.83
C PRO A 81 15.04 -0.37 -2.71
N MET A 82 13.78 0.10 -2.73
CA MET A 82 12.59 -0.73 -2.70
C MET A 82 12.46 -1.55 -3.99
N ILE A 83 12.66 -0.92 -5.14
CA ILE A 83 12.66 -1.63 -6.44
C ILE A 83 13.71 -2.73 -6.49
N GLN A 84 14.91 -2.50 -5.94
CA GLN A 84 15.95 -3.54 -5.88
C GLN A 84 15.54 -4.69 -4.96
N ALA A 85 14.92 -4.41 -3.81
CA ALA A 85 14.40 -5.44 -2.92
C ALA A 85 13.27 -6.23 -3.58
N ALA A 86 12.36 -5.58 -4.32
CA ALA A 86 11.31 -6.22 -5.08
C ALA A 86 11.86 -7.16 -6.16
N LYS A 87 12.84 -6.71 -6.95
CA LYS A 87 13.53 -7.54 -7.96
C LYS A 87 14.17 -8.78 -7.34
N GLN A 88 14.80 -8.63 -6.19
CA GLN A 88 15.42 -9.76 -5.48
C GLN A 88 14.35 -10.75 -4.98
N LYS A 89 13.28 -10.24 -4.33
CA LYS A 89 12.18 -11.08 -3.83
C LYS A 89 11.45 -11.83 -4.93
N LEU A 90 11.29 -11.20 -6.10
CA LEU A 90 10.55 -11.75 -7.25
C LEU A 90 11.45 -12.39 -8.30
N SER A 91 12.71 -12.70 -7.98
CA SER A 91 13.68 -13.25 -8.93
C SER A 91 13.20 -14.53 -9.64
N ALA A 92 12.40 -15.36 -8.97
CA ALA A 92 11.79 -16.55 -9.56
C ALA A 92 10.76 -16.23 -10.67
N TYR A 93 10.26 -15.01 -10.74
CA TYR A 93 9.28 -14.54 -11.71
C TYR A 93 9.82 -13.45 -12.65
N ALA A 94 11.16 -13.30 -12.72
CA ALA A 94 11.81 -12.19 -13.43
C ALA A 94 11.39 -12.05 -14.91
N GLY A 95 10.96 -13.13 -15.57
CA GLY A 95 10.46 -13.08 -16.94
C GLY A 95 9.09 -12.41 -17.11
N ASN A 96 8.32 -12.29 -16.02
CA ASN A 96 6.95 -11.75 -16.03
C ASN A 96 6.84 -10.44 -15.24
N VAL A 97 7.93 -9.95 -14.66
CA VAL A 97 7.94 -8.78 -13.77
C VAL A 97 8.70 -7.63 -14.41
N ASP A 98 8.02 -6.52 -14.59
CA ASP A 98 8.59 -5.25 -15.04
C ASP A 98 8.58 -4.23 -13.88
N CYS A 99 9.77 -3.78 -13.48
CA CYS A 99 9.94 -2.83 -12.38
C CYS A 99 10.24 -1.44 -12.92
N VAL A 100 9.41 -0.47 -12.54
CA VAL A 100 9.47 0.92 -12.98
C VAL A 100 9.79 1.83 -11.79
N THR A 101 10.96 2.46 -11.80
CA THR A 101 11.29 3.51 -10.80
C THR A 101 10.69 4.83 -11.26
N PHE A 102 9.59 5.25 -10.66
CA PHE A 102 8.94 6.52 -10.96
C PHE A 102 8.03 7.00 -9.82
N ASP A 103 7.89 8.32 -9.69
CA ASP A 103 7.05 8.95 -8.69
C ASP A 103 5.64 9.21 -9.25
N TYR A 104 4.64 8.50 -8.75
CA TYR A 104 3.25 8.64 -9.19
C TYR A 104 2.55 9.91 -8.64
N SER A 105 3.21 10.71 -7.82
CA SER A 105 2.74 12.07 -7.53
C SER A 105 2.79 12.95 -8.77
N ASP A 106 3.71 12.68 -9.69
CA ASP A 106 3.82 13.31 -10.99
C ASP A 106 2.88 12.63 -12.00
N LYS A 107 1.91 13.36 -12.55
CA LYS A 107 0.91 12.83 -13.50
C LYS A 107 1.48 12.13 -14.73
N ARG A 108 2.76 12.38 -15.07
CA ARG A 108 3.45 11.71 -16.18
C ARG A 108 3.66 10.20 -15.97
N TRP A 109 3.45 9.69 -14.74
CA TRP A 109 3.57 8.27 -14.44
C TRP A 109 2.64 7.39 -15.30
N VAL A 110 1.44 7.89 -15.64
CA VAL A 110 0.49 7.19 -16.51
C VAL A 110 1.11 6.87 -17.87
N GLY A 111 1.92 7.79 -18.40
CA GLY A 111 2.67 7.56 -19.64
C GLY A 111 3.68 6.41 -19.57
N LYS A 112 4.16 6.04 -18.36
CA LYS A 112 5.01 4.86 -18.16
C LYS A 112 4.26 3.54 -18.28
N MET A 113 2.92 3.59 -18.22
CA MET A 113 2.05 2.42 -18.40
C MET A 113 1.66 2.18 -19.86
N GLN A 114 2.12 3.03 -20.78
CA GLN A 114 1.84 2.87 -22.21
C GLN A 114 2.41 1.53 -22.73
N GLY A 115 1.58 0.74 -23.39
CA GLY A 115 1.91 -0.59 -23.87
C GLY A 115 1.93 -1.70 -22.80
N LYS A 116 1.64 -1.37 -21.54
CA LYS A 116 1.53 -2.29 -20.41
C LYS A 116 0.07 -2.45 -19.94
N ALA A 117 -0.71 -1.38 -19.97
CA ALA A 117 -2.14 -1.39 -19.70
C ALA A 117 -2.92 -1.95 -20.92
N PRO A 118 -4.19 -2.40 -20.76
CA PRO A 118 -4.95 -2.37 -19.52
C PRO A 118 -4.59 -3.50 -18.55
N PHE A 119 -4.89 -3.31 -17.24
CA PHE A 119 -4.66 -4.29 -16.19
C PHE A 119 -5.98 -4.91 -15.71
N ASP A 120 -5.96 -6.20 -15.42
CA ASP A 120 -7.10 -6.90 -14.81
C ASP A 120 -7.20 -6.58 -13.33
N LEU A 121 -6.06 -6.40 -12.69
CA LEU A 121 -5.94 -6.10 -11.26
C LEU A 121 -4.97 -4.95 -11.04
N ILE A 122 -5.34 -4.01 -10.19
CA ILE A 122 -4.42 -3.02 -9.65
C ILE A 122 -4.48 -3.10 -8.12
N VAL A 123 -3.31 -3.20 -7.49
CA VAL A 123 -3.17 -3.19 -6.03
C VAL A 123 -2.27 -2.04 -5.61
N SER A 124 -2.47 -1.56 -4.39
CA SER A 124 -1.55 -0.65 -3.70
C SER A 124 -1.53 -1.00 -2.21
N GLY A 125 -0.39 -0.87 -1.56
CA GLY A 125 -0.25 -1.15 -0.15
C GLY A 125 0.54 -0.08 0.60
N PHE A 126 -0.10 0.61 1.55
CA PHE A 126 0.51 1.62 2.42
C PHE A 126 1.32 2.68 1.66
N SER A 127 0.78 3.19 0.56
CA SER A 127 1.50 4.10 -0.34
C SER A 127 0.72 5.38 -0.66
N ILE A 128 -0.55 5.28 -1.05
CA ILE A 128 -1.34 6.42 -1.56
C ILE A 128 -1.66 7.43 -0.44
N HIS A 129 -1.65 7.02 0.84
CA HIS A 129 -1.91 7.93 1.97
C HIS A 129 -0.90 9.07 2.12
N HIS A 130 0.25 9.01 1.50
CA HIS A 130 1.21 10.10 1.49
C HIS A 130 0.81 11.26 0.56
N GLN A 131 -0.18 11.08 -0.29
CA GLN A 131 -0.64 12.09 -1.24
C GLN A 131 -1.74 12.98 -0.64
N PRO A 132 -1.83 14.27 -1.01
CA PRO A 132 -2.96 15.10 -0.62
C PRO A 132 -4.27 14.55 -1.25
N ASP A 133 -5.41 14.84 -0.63
CA ASP A 133 -6.72 14.28 -1.02
C ASP A 133 -7.11 14.57 -2.46
N SER A 134 -6.74 15.76 -2.97
CA SER A 134 -6.93 16.09 -4.38
C SER A 134 -6.17 15.12 -5.29
N ARG A 135 -4.91 14.82 -4.94
CA ARG A 135 -4.07 13.91 -5.75
C ARG A 135 -4.52 12.45 -5.60
N LYS A 136 -4.95 12.02 -4.41
CA LYS A 136 -5.55 10.68 -4.23
C LYS A 136 -6.71 10.45 -5.19
N ARG A 137 -7.63 11.43 -5.30
CA ARG A 137 -8.78 11.34 -6.20
C ARG A 137 -8.35 11.26 -7.67
N GLU A 138 -7.35 12.05 -8.07
CA GLU A 138 -6.78 11.97 -9.42
C GLU A 138 -6.15 10.60 -9.68
N ILE A 139 -5.34 10.08 -8.74
CA ILE A 139 -4.75 8.75 -8.85
C ILE A 139 -5.84 7.68 -9.02
N TYR A 140 -6.91 7.71 -8.23
CA TYR A 140 -8.00 6.75 -8.37
C TYR A 140 -8.69 6.83 -9.73
N ALA A 141 -8.81 8.03 -10.32
CA ALA A 141 -9.32 8.20 -11.68
C ALA A 141 -8.32 7.68 -12.73
N GLU A 142 -7.04 7.96 -12.57
CA GLU A 142 -5.97 7.43 -13.42
C GLU A 142 -5.94 5.89 -13.40
N LEU A 143 -6.08 5.28 -12.21
CA LEU A 143 -6.15 3.82 -12.06
C LEU A 143 -7.40 3.24 -12.74
N PHE A 144 -8.54 3.93 -12.65
CA PHE A 144 -9.76 3.53 -13.35
C PHE A 144 -9.55 3.46 -14.86
N GLU A 145 -8.87 4.44 -15.45
CA GLU A 145 -8.57 4.41 -16.88
C GLU A 145 -7.62 3.26 -17.27
N LEU A 146 -6.67 2.91 -16.40
CA LEU A 146 -5.70 1.84 -16.62
C LEU A 146 -6.28 0.43 -16.43
N LEU A 147 -7.44 0.28 -15.76
CA LEU A 147 -8.11 -1.01 -15.61
C LEU A 147 -8.80 -1.45 -16.90
N SER A 148 -8.79 -2.73 -17.17
CA SER A 148 -9.70 -3.38 -18.15
C SER A 148 -11.15 -3.33 -17.68
N ALA A 149 -12.11 -3.51 -18.60
CA ALA A 149 -13.52 -3.72 -18.22
C ALA A 149 -13.62 -4.97 -17.33
N GLY A 150 -14.35 -4.88 -16.22
CA GLY A 150 -14.40 -5.93 -15.20
C GLY A 150 -13.19 -5.98 -14.26
N GLY A 151 -12.16 -5.17 -14.48
CA GLY A 151 -10.94 -5.14 -13.66
C GLY A 151 -11.18 -4.60 -12.25
N LEU A 152 -10.33 -5.03 -11.31
CA LEU A 152 -10.46 -4.77 -9.88
C LEU A 152 -9.33 -3.86 -9.39
N PHE A 153 -9.65 -2.84 -8.60
CA PHE A 153 -8.70 -2.07 -7.80
C PHE A 153 -8.86 -2.39 -6.32
N LEU A 154 -7.75 -2.68 -5.63
CA LEU A 154 -7.69 -2.89 -4.18
C LEU A 154 -6.58 -2.04 -3.56
N ASN A 155 -6.94 -1.32 -2.50
CA ASN A 155 -6.01 -0.49 -1.73
C ASN A 155 -5.97 -0.96 -0.27
N LEU A 156 -4.81 -1.46 0.16
CA LEU A 156 -4.51 -1.77 1.55
C LEU A 156 -3.84 -0.56 2.16
N GLU A 157 -4.50 0.15 3.10
CA GLU A 157 -4.14 1.52 3.37
C GLU A 157 -4.21 1.91 4.85
N HIS A 158 -3.39 2.90 5.20
CA HIS A 158 -3.49 3.66 6.44
C HIS A 158 -4.53 4.78 6.24
N VAL A 159 -5.61 4.74 7.02
CA VAL A 159 -6.75 5.64 6.85
C VAL A 159 -7.01 6.47 8.10
N LEU A 160 -7.60 7.66 7.93
CA LEU A 160 -7.99 8.51 9.05
C LEU A 160 -9.13 7.82 9.83
N PRO A 161 -9.01 7.68 11.16
CA PRO A 161 -10.10 7.15 11.97
C PRO A 161 -11.27 8.15 12.05
N ALA A 162 -12.45 7.64 12.34
CA ALA A 162 -13.66 8.45 12.44
C ALA A 162 -13.75 9.26 13.75
N SER A 163 -12.90 8.94 14.74
CA SER A 163 -12.93 9.55 16.07
C SER A 163 -11.56 9.61 16.71
N GLU A 164 -11.39 10.54 17.66
CA GLU A 164 -10.19 10.63 18.47
C GLU A 164 -9.91 9.34 19.28
N LEU A 165 -10.96 8.72 19.79
CA LEU A 165 -10.83 7.41 20.46
C LEU A 165 -10.23 6.35 19.52
N GLY A 166 -10.64 6.34 18.24
CA GLY A 166 -10.07 5.44 17.22
C GLY A 166 -8.59 5.68 17.02
N HIS A 167 -8.16 6.94 17.00
CA HIS A 167 -6.75 7.32 16.89
C HIS A 167 -5.94 6.88 18.11
N LEU A 168 -6.42 7.16 19.32
CA LEU A 168 -5.76 6.75 20.55
C LEU A 168 -5.63 5.22 20.67
N LEU A 169 -6.67 4.49 20.28
CA LEU A 169 -6.65 3.03 20.25
C LEU A 169 -5.64 2.49 19.25
N PHE A 170 -5.55 3.08 18.06
CA PHE A 170 -4.57 2.67 17.06
C PHE A 170 -3.14 2.93 17.54
N ASP A 171 -2.84 4.15 18.01
CA ASP A 171 -1.50 4.49 18.51
C ASP A 171 -1.09 3.55 19.66
N SER A 172 -1.97 3.33 20.65
CA SER A 172 -1.70 2.40 21.75
C SER A 172 -1.41 0.99 21.27
N TYR A 173 -2.25 0.48 20.37
CA TYR A 173 -2.16 -0.87 19.81
C TYR A 173 -0.90 -1.07 18.96
N PHE A 174 -0.52 -0.06 18.19
CA PHE A 174 0.67 -0.10 17.35
C PHE A 174 1.94 0.01 18.19
N ILE A 175 1.95 0.84 19.25
CA ILE A 175 3.03 0.93 20.22
C ILE A 175 3.25 -0.41 20.94
N ASP A 176 2.18 -1.11 21.32
CA ASP A 176 2.29 -2.44 21.92
C ASP A 176 2.94 -3.43 20.95
N SER A 177 2.59 -3.36 19.69
CA SER A 177 3.17 -4.20 18.63
C SER A 177 4.66 -3.94 18.42
N LEU A 178 5.04 -2.67 18.35
CA LEU A 178 6.44 -2.26 18.25
C LEU A 178 7.23 -2.68 19.49
N TYR A 179 6.66 -2.50 20.68
CA TYR A 179 7.27 -2.93 21.92
C TYR A 179 7.52 -4.44 21.95
N GLU A 180 6.51 -5.25 21.62
CA GLU A 180 6.67 -6.71 21.54
C GLU A 180 7.76 -7.12 20.55
N MET A 181 7.84 -6.44 19.40
CA MET A 181 8.87 -6.70 18.39
C MET A 181 10.27 -6.35 18.91
N HIS A 182 10.46 -5.13 19.46
CA HIS A 182 11.76 -4.69 19.97
C HIS A 182 12.20 -5.47 21.20
N HIS A 183 11.29 -5.82 22.09
CA HIS A 183 11.58 -6.56 23.31
C HIS A 183 12.14 -7.97 23.05
N LYS A 184 11.83 -8.58 21.89
CA LYS A 184 12.41 -9.87 21.46
C LYS A 184 13.92 -9.78 21.22
N THR A 185 14.41 -8.62 20.79
CA THR A 185 15.83 -8.40 20.45
C THR A 185 16.56 -7.63 21.54
N ASP A 186 15.85 -6.77 22.30
CA ASP A 186 16.36 -6.01 23.45
C ASP A 186 15.37 -6.11 24.61
N PRO A 187 15.55 -7.10 25.52
CA PRO A 187 14.68 -7.26 26.68
C PRO A 187 14.75 -6.07 27.69
N THR A 188 15.69 -5.14 27.52
CA THR A 188 15.83 -3.98 28.41
C THR A 188 15.05 -2.75 27.95
N ILE A 189 14.49 -2.79 26.70
CA ILE A 189 13.72 -1.67 26.18
C ILE A 189 12.43 -1.48 26.98
N SER A 190 12.08 -0.22 27.26
CA SER A 190 10.79 0.08 27.90
C SER A 190 9.73 0.46 26.86
N ARG A 191 8.46 0.19 27.20
CA ARG A 191 7.32 0.59 26.35
C ARG A 191 7.24 2.11 26.18
N GLU A 192 7.58 2.87 27.23
CA GLU A 192 7.58 4.34 27.22
C GLU A 192 8.60 4.88 26.21
N LYS A 193 9.79 4.26 26.11
CA LYS A 193 10.81 4.62 25.12
C LYS A 193 10.29 4.36 23.72
N VAL A 194 9.72 3.20 23.46
CA VAL A 194 9.13 2.87 22.15
C VAL A 194 7.99 3.82 21.79
N ALA A 195 7.13 4.16 22.76
CA ALA A 195 6.05 5.12 22.57
C ALA A 195 6.59 6.51 22.20
N ALA A 196 7.62 6.98 22.91
CA ALA A 196 8.24 8.28 22.61
C ALA A 196 8.85 8.32 21.22
N GLU A 197 9.54 7.26 20.78
CA GLU A 197 10.11 7.15 19.43
C GLU A 197 9.02 7.12 18.36
N TYR A 198 7.96 6.35 18.57
CA TYR A 198 6.83 6.25 17.63
C TYR A 198 6.08 7.56 17.48
N LEU A 199 5.75 8.24 18.58
CA LEU A 199 4.95 9.47 18.56
C LEU A 199 5.71 10.67 17.98
N ASN A 200 7.04 10.70 18.14
CA ASN A 200 7.90 11.81 17.70
C ASN A 200 8.66 11.54 16.39
N ARG A 201 8.31 10.47 15.66
CA ARG A 201 8.98 10.14 14.40
C ARG A 201 8.72 11.20 13.33
N ASP A 202 9.74 11.58 12.60
CA ASP A 202 9.69 12.65 11.59
C ASP A 202 8.76 12.34 10.42
N ASP A 203 8.64 11.06 10.04
CA ASP A 203 7.81 10.60 8.91
C ASP A 203 6.29 10.64 9.21
N LYS A 204 5.87 10.82 10.49
CA LYS A 204 4.45 10.94 10.85
C LYS A 204 3.77 12.11 10.11
N ALA A 205 4.49 13.22 9.94
CA ALA A 205 3.98 14.40 9.22
C ALA A 205 3.84 14.19 7.70
N ALA A 206 4.48 13.16 7.14
CA ALA A 206 4.33 12.80 5.73
C ALA A 206 3.01 12.07 5.44
N ASN A 207 2.29 11.59 6.46
CA ASN A 207 1.01 10.93 6.31
C ASN A 207 -0.12 11.97 6.12
N LYS A 208 -0.87 11.85 5.05
CA LYS A 208 -2.03 12.69 4.71
C LYS A 208 -3.26 11.80 4.66
N LEU A 209 -3.70 11.35 5.85
CA LEU A 209 -4.76 10.35 5.95
C LEU A 209 -6.12 10.90 5.55
N ALA A 210 -6.95 10.05 4.93
CA ALA A 210 -8.35 10.32 4.63
C ALA A 210 -9.23 9.19 5.16
N PRO A 211 -10.48 9.46 5.61
CA PRO A 211 -11.40 8.41 6.06
C PRO A 211 -11.70 7.42 4.94
N VAL A 212 -11.79 6.12 5.25
CA VAL A 212 -12.07 5.09 4.25
C VAL A 212 -13.42 5.30 3.56
N GLU A 213 -14.45 5.74 4.29
CA GLU A 213 -15.77 6.05 3.74
C GLU A 213 -15.69 7.15 2.68
N THR A 214 -14.86 8.17 2.93
CA THR A 214 -14.61 9.26 1.97
C THR A 214 -13.91 8.73 0.72
N GLN A 215 -12.91 7.87 0.87
CA GLN A 215 -12.19 7.28 -0.24
C GLN A 215 -13.10 6.35 -1.06
N CYS A 216 -13.92 5.51 -0.42
CA CYS A 216 -14.94 4.71 -1.10
C CYS A 216 -15.97 5.57 -1.84
N LYS A 217 -16.36 6.73 -1.28
CA LYS A 217 -17.23 7.69 -1.98
C LYS A 217 -16.56 8.25 -3.24
N TRP A 218 -15.27 8.58 -3.19
CA TRP A 218 -14.53 9.02 -4.36
C TRP A 218 -14.49 7.95 -5.46
N LEU A 219 -14.23 6.70 -5.10
CA LEU A 219 -14.24 5.59 -6.06
C LEU A 219 -15.60 5.48 -6.76
N ARG A 220 -16.73 5.53 -6.01
CA ARG A 220 -18.08 5.49 -6.58
C ARG A 220 -18.35 6.68 -7.51
N GLN A 221 -17.87 7.88 -7.16
CA GLN A 221 -18.02 9.09 -7.98
C GLN A 221 -17.22 9.02 -9.29
N ILE A 222 -16.08 8.35 -9.30
CA ILE A 222 -15.26 8.11 -10.50
C ILE A 222 -15.94 7.12 -11.44
N GLY A 223 -16.72 6.17 -10.92
CA GLY A 223 -17.43 5.19 -11.77
C GLY A 223 -17.20 3.73 -11.35
N TYR A 224 -16.36 3.48 -10.35
CA TYR A 224 -16.22 2.14 -9.81
C TYR A 224 -17.56 1.60 -9.28
N ARG A 225 -17.79 0.30 -9.48
CA ARG A 225 -18.92 -0.47 -8.95
C ARG A 225 -18.43 -1.44 -7.89
N GLU A 226 -19.35 -2.04 -7.14
CA GLU A 226 -19.03 -3.01 -6.09
C GLU A 226 -17.97 -2.47 -5.09
N VAL A 227 -18.04 -1.14 -4.83
CA VAL A 227 -17.10 -0.49 -3.93
C VAL A 227 -17.42 -0.85 -2.49
N ASP A 228 -16.45 -1.49 -1.81
CA ASP A 228 -16.59 -1.90 -0.42
C ASP A 228 -15.28 -1.73 0.36
N CYS A 229 -15.41 -1.78 1.70
CA CYS A 229 -14.32 -1.90 2.64
C CYS A 229 -14.32 -3.32 3.21
N TYR A 230 -13.44 -4.17 2.68
CA TYR A 230 -13.39 -5.61 2.99
C TYR A 230 -12.74 -5.93 4.33
N PHE A 231 -11.91 -5.02 4.83
CA PHE A 231 -11.24 -5.14 6.12
C PHE A 231 -11.07 -3.75 6.72
N LYS A 232 -11.36 -3.62 8.03
CA LYS A 232 -11.03 -2.42 8.78
C LYS A 232 -10.76 -2.75 10.23
N VAL A 233 -9.56 -2.39 10.69
CA VAL A 233 -9.19 -2.40 12.11
C VAL A 233 -8.52 -1.07 12.43
N PHE A 234 -9.20 -0.24 13.21
CA PHE A 234 -8.76 1.13 13.55
C PHE A 234 -8.39 1.95 12.31
N GLU A 235 -7.09 2.21 12.10
CA GLU A 235 -6.56 3.00 10.98
C GLU A 235 -6.08 2.13 9.80
N LEU A 236 -6.21 0.82 9.89
CA LEU A 236 -5.86 -0.10 8.79
C LEU A 236 -7.12 -0.50 8.03
N ALA A 237 -7.11 -0.37 6.72
CA ALA A 237 -8.24 -0.74 5.88
C ALA A 237 -7.81 -1.37 4.56
N LEU A 238 -8.60 -2.34 4.08
CA LEU A 238 -8.56 -2.83 2.71
C LEU A 238 -9.88 -2.46 2.04
N PHE A 239 -9.83 -1.69 0.99
CA PHE A 239 -11.00 -1.25 0.24
C PHE A 239 -10.71 -1.22 -1.26
N GLY A 240 -11.75 -1.16 -2.05
CA GLY A 240 -11.57 -1.09 -3.49
C GLY A 240 -12.88 -1.12 -4.26
N GLY A 241 -12.81 -1.40 -5.54
CA GLY A 241 -13.97 -1.47 -6.43
C GLY A 241 -13.58 -1.94 -7.82
N ARG A 242 -14.59 -2.25 -8.61
CA ARG A 242 -14.49 -2.83 -9.95
C ARG A 242 -14.82 -1.78 -11.03
N LYS A 243 -14.07 -1.78 -12.12
CA LYS A 243 -14.47 -1.08 -13.34
C LYS A 243 -15.57 -1.87 -14.02
N PRO A 244 -16.72 -1.26 -14.39
CA PRO A 244 -17.80 -1.96 -15.08
C PRO A 244 -17.41 -2.43 -16.48
#